data_d737a9d4070a3e1ba25ec35c9e8d1ffb
#
_entry.id   d737a9d4070a3e1ba25ec35c9e8d1ffb
#
_cell.length_a   1.000
_cell.length_b   1.000
_cell.length_c   1.000
_cell.angle_alpha   90.00
_cell.angle_beta   90.00
_cell.angle_gamma   90.00
#
_symmetry.space_group_name_H-M   'P 1'
#
loop_
_entity.id
_entity.type
_entity.pdbx_description
1 polymer ?
#
loop_
_entity_poly.entity_id
_entity_poly.type
_entity_poly.pdbx_seq_one_letter_code
_entity_poly.pdbx_strand_id
1 'polypeptide(L)'
;MGKVKSFKPVGSLYLRPESIGEEESIVYLRYCLNGKYARRSTSVSVPTNRWDAKKQRVKPSSDRRLNDQANRLNAQLQSFKDRVDRQIEEYDGFFTMDILNQMLKGDFITKDKRIKETEFIEYCLEVNKNRFDQLQIAYSTYNNGRLYIGKFQRFFKEKYGRSEIFISDLQPIVFEEYKSWSVNLKDNVSLEGVNKCLTPLFKGIRSLYSNGLLEPHIYEGIYNQYLEIKQRRYDPTVKEQKVHYLTPKQLKQFMDVYHKMSRGRTKEIMEMFLFTVNTALRVSDIITLEWAHIDLEKRELRKVMYKTKVPVAIHLNDDAMTILNKWKEKGVNGRFVFDLLPEDFDMSDIKRLDTLRLSKNRNIQQSLRSVGEKMKLPFNLTIHIGRHTFAVLCLKKGLDIYQISKLLGHTSIISTEKTYAEYLPKDFKEMSQKNLDFGLSINEVA
;
A
#
# COMPACT_ATOMS: atom_id res chain seq x y z
N MET A 1 33.69 -14.17 6.79
CA MET A 1 32.39 -14.73 7.18
C MET A 1 32.35 -16.18 6.68
N GLY A 2 32.42 -17.17 7.61
CA GLY A 2 32.44 -18.58 7.26
C GLY A 2 31.10 -18.99 6.64
N LYS A 3 31.14 -19.71 5.51
CA LYS A 3 29.94 -20.32 4.93
C LYS A 3 29.36 -21.29 5.96
N VAL A 4 28.20 -21.00 6.48
CA VAL A 4 27.38 -21.94 7.27
C VAL A 4 27.07 -23.09 6.31
N LYS A 5 27.67 -24.26 6.54
CA LYS A 5 27.30 -25.49 5.83
C LYS A 5 25.86 -25.80 6.15
N SER A 6 24.93 -25.56 5.24
CA SER A 6 23.57 -26.04 5.38
C SER A 6 23.58 -27.56 5.37
N PHE A 7 23.23 -28.19 6.48
CA PHE A 7 23.08 -29.66 6.54
C PHE A 7 21.87 -30.02 5.66
N LYS A 8 22.16 -30.64 4.51
CA LYS A 8 21.08 -31.21 3.68
C LYS A 8 20.53 -32.46 4.37
N PRO A 9 19.22 -32.61 4.44
CA PRO A 9 18.58 -33.80 5.03
C PRO A 9 18.94 -35.05 4.24
N VAL A 10 19.20 -36.15 4.96
CA VAL A 10 19.54 -37.47 4.33
C VAL A 10 18.35 -38.40 4.50
N GLY A 11 17.89 -38.98 3.38
CA GLY A 11 16.76 -39.89 3.32
C GLY A 11 17.13 -41.34 3.65
N SER A 12 16.24 -42.04 4.33
CA SER A 12 16.36 -43.48 4.59
C SER A 12 15.03 -44.21 4.40
N LEU A 13 15.10 -45.39 3.80
CA LEU A 13 13.95 -46.31 3.66
C LEU A 13 13.93 -47.27 4.84
N TYR A 14 12.71 -47.55 5.39
CA TYR A 14 12.57 -48.43 6.53
C TYR A 14 11.16 -49.06 6.57
N LEU A 15 11.04 -50.18 7.26
CA LEU A 15 9.75 -50.77 7.65
C LEU A 15 9.36 -50.24 9.04
N ARG A 16 8.06 -50.11 9.30
CA ARG A 16 7.59 -49.77 10.65
C ARG A 16 7.81 -50.93 11.60
N PRO A 17 8.15 -50.67 12.88
CA PRO A 17 8.33 -51.72 13.85
C PRO A 17 7.09 -52.63 14.07
N GLU A 18 5.91 -52.04 13.89
CA GLU A 18 4.61 -52.75 14.04
C GLU A 18 4.38 -53.78 12.94
N SER A 19 5.05 -53.70 11.81
CA SER A 19 4.97 -54.63 10.69
C SER A 19 5.95 -55.80 10.79
N ILE A 20 6.74 -55.89 11.86
CA ILE A 20 7.69 -56.97 12.06
C ILE A 20 6.90 -58.22 12.48
N GLY A 21 6.66 -59.14 11.57
CA GLY A 21 5.88 -60.35 11.76
C GLY A 21 4.79 -60.55 10.71
N GLU A 22 4.48 -59.54 9.89
CA GLU A 22 3.61 -59.67 8.71
C GLU A 22 4.41 -60.29 7.52
N GLU A 23 3.70 -61.00 6.65
CA GLU A 23 4.33 -61.57 5.45
C GLU A 23 4.83 -60.51 4.48
N GLU A 24 4.05 -59.43 4.33
CA GLU A 24 4.38 -58.25 3.55
C GLU A 24 4.20 -56.95 4.35
N SER A 25 5.08 -56.01 4.12
CA SER A 25 5.04 -54.72 4.80
C SER A 25 5.34 -53.55 3.86
N ILE A 26 4.64 -52.43 4.08
CA ILE A 26 4.87 -51.22 3.31
C ILE A 26 6.17 -50.53 3.76
N VAL A 27 6.99 -50.14 2.78
CA VAL A 27 8.21 -49.37 3.03
C VAL A 27 7.88 -47.88 3.18
N TYR A 28 8.51 -47.25 4.15
CA TYR A 28 8.42 -45.80 4.41
C TYR A 28 9.75 -45.12 4.07
N LEU A 29 9.66 -43.94 3.48
CA LEU A 29 10.77 -43.00 3.33
C LEU A 29 10.71 -41.95 4.42
N ARG A 30 11.85 -41.65 5.07
CA ARG A 30 12.01 -40.61 6.07
C ARG A 30 13.24 -39.76 5.82
N TYR A 31 13.15 -38.48 6.18
CA TYR A 31 14.29 -37.55 6.23
C TYR A 31 14.39 -36.96 7.63
N CYS A 32 15.60 -36.86 8.16
CA CYS A 32 15.87 -36.26 9.46
C CYS A 32 16.28 -34.79 9.30
N LEU A 33 15.65 -33.92 10.09
CA LEU A 33 16.02 -32.52 10.23
C LEU A 33 16.01 -32.13 11.70
N ASN A 34 17.17 -31.78 12.27
CA ASN A 34 17.29 -31.35 13.68
C ASN A 34 16.65 -32.34 14.69
N GLY A 35 16.87 -33.63 14.47
CA GLY A 35 16.37 -34.72 15.34
C GLY A 35 14.88 -35.07 15.13
N LYS A 36 14.16 -34.35 14.26
CA LYS A 36 12.77 -34.67 13.88
C LYS A 36 12.74 -35.34 12.51
N TYR A 37 11.73 -36.21 12.28
CA TYR A 37 11.59 -36.95 11.04
C TYR A 37 10.34 -36.54 10.26
N ALA A 38 10.52 -36.09 9.03
CA ALA A 38 9.48 -36.09 8.01
C ALA A 38 9.40 -37.48 7.40
N ARG A 39 8.20 -38.07 7.27
CA ARG A 39 8.03 -39.47 6.81
C ARG A 39 6.80 -39.62 5.93
N ARG A 40 6.90 -40.51 4.92
CA ARG A 40 5.77 -40.85 4.06
C ARG A 40 5.86 -42.34 3.63
N SER A 41 4.69 -42.97 3.47
CA SER A 41 4.56 -44.26 2.81
C SER A 41 5.01 -44.16 1.35
N THR A 42 5.80 -45.14 0.88
CA THR A 42 6.13 -45.28 -0.54
C THR A 42 5.01 -45.97 -1.32
N SER A 43 4.00 -46.53 -0.63
CA SER A 43 2.98 -47.44 -1.20
C SER A 43 3.52 -48.70 -1.83
N VAL A 44 4.81 -49.00 -1.63
CA VAL A 44 5.46 -50.21 -2.10
C VAL A 44 5.49 -51.23 -0.97
N SER A 45 4.83 -52.38 -1.16
CA SER A 45 4.83 -53.50 -0.24
C SER A 45 5.95 -54.44 -0.58
N VAL A 46 6.65 -54.94 0.42
CA VAL A 46 7.81 -55.84 0.26
C VAL A 46 7.70 -57.04 1.22
N PRO A 47 8.21 -58.25 0.83
CA PRO A 47 8.27 -59.38 1.74
C PRO A 47 9.15 -59.05 2.95
N THR A 48 8.57 -59.06 4.15
CA THR A 48 9.24 -58.60 5.38
C THR A 48 10.49 -59.37 5.72
N ASN A 49 10.45 -60.70 5.52
CA ASN A 49 11.59 -61.61 5.78
C ASN A 49 12.78 -61.42 4.80
N ARG A 50 12.53 -60.72 3.69
CA ARG A 50 13.56 -60.42 2.65
C ARG A 50 14.03 -58.97 2.72
N TRP A 51 13.57 -58.17 3.62
CA TRP A 51 14.01 -56.79 3.79
C TRP A 51 15.42 -56.72 4.42
N ASP A 52 16.34 -56.02 3.79
CA ASP A 52 17.65 -55.70 4.32
C ASP A 52 17.64 -54.26 4.87
N ALA A 53 17.48 -54.15 6.20
CA ALA A 53 17.41 -52.85 6.85
C ALA A 53 18.71 -52.05 6.76
N LYS A 54 19.90 -52.72 6.65
CA LYS A 54 21.18 -52.03 6.52
C LYS A 54 21.37 -51.48 5.12
N LYS A 55 21.02 -52.26 4.09
CA LYS A 55 21.14 -51.86 2.68
C LYS A 55 19.87 -51.16 2.17
N GLN A 56 18.82 -51.09 2.99
CA GLN A 56 17.52 -50.44 2.69
C GLN A 56 16.93 -50.95 1.36
N ARG A 57 16.94 -52.25 1.13
CA ARG A 57 16.46 -52.91 -0.07
C ARG A 57 15.98 -54.33 0.16
N VAL A 58 15.21 -54.84 -0.78
CA VAL A 58 14.85 -56.27 -0.81
C VAL A 58 16.05 -57.10 -1.21
N LYS A 59 16.37 -58.17 -0.44
CA LYS A 59 17.50 -59.09 -0.71
C LYS A 59 17.29 -59.82 -2.03
N PRO A 60 18.36 -60.02 -2.84
CA PRO A 60 18.32 -60.88 -4.00
C PRO A 60 17.99 -62.34 -3.66
N SER A 61 17.56 -63.14 -4.62
CA SER A 61 17.30 -64.57 -4.47
C SER A 61 17.97 -65.36 -5.58
N SER A 62 18.28 -66.60 -5.31
CA SER A 62 18.70 -67.57 -6.33
C SER A 62 17.54 -67.97 -7.25
N ASP A 63 16.30 -67.86 -6.78
CA ASP A 63 15.12 -68.06 -7.64
C ASP A 63 14.95 -66.85 -8.56
N ARG A 64 14.89 -67.10 -9.87
CA ARG A 64 14.82 -66.05 -10.89
C ARG A 64 13.60 -65.18 -10.76
N ARG A 65 12.44 -65.75 -10.48
CA ARG A 65 11.18 -64.99 -10.34
C ARG A 65 11.19 -64.06 -9.14
N LEU A 66 11.66 -64.58 -7.98
CA LEU A 66 11.81 -63.79 -6.75
C LEU A 66 12.89 -62.72 -6.87
N ASN A 67 13.95 -62.97 -7.65
CA ASN A 67 14.99 -62.00 -7.94
C ASN A 67 14.49 -60.87 -8.84
N ASP A 68 13.74 -61.18 -9.89
CA ASP A 68 13.13 -60.19 -10.78
C ASP A 68 12.12 -59.35 -10.03
N GLN A 69 11.32 -59.93 -9.12
CA GLN A 69 10.42 -59.18 -8.23
C GLN A 69 11.22 -58.23 -7.30
N ALA A 70 12.28 -58.69 -6.68
CA ALA A 70 13.13 -57.86 -5.84
C ALA A 70 13.72 -56.68 -6.60
N ASN A 71 14.21 -56.92 -7.83
CA ASN A 71 14.75 -55.86 -8.67
C ASN A 71 13.68 -54.78 -9.03
N ARG A 72 12.46 -55.18 -9.37
CA ARG A 72 11.35 -54.25 -9.64
C ARG A 72 11.00 -53.44 -8.41
N LEU A 73 10.83 -54.05 -7.23
CA LEU A 73 10.53 -53.38 -5.99
C LEU A 73 11.63 -52.39 -5.59
N ASN A 74 12.89 -52.80 -5.70
CA ASN A 74 14.03 -51.93 -5.40
C ASN A 74 14.11 -50.75 -6.38
N ALA A 75 13.84 -50.96 -7.67
CA ALA A 75 13.79 -49.86 -8.64
C ALA A 75 12.68 -48.84 -8.32
N GLN A 76 11.49 -49.31 -7.91
CA GLN A 76 10.38 -48.42 -7.49
C GLN A 76 10.75 -47.61 -6.24
N LEU A 77 11.33 -48.26 -5.22
CA LEU A 77 11.78 -47.62 -3.99
C LEU A 77 12.84 -46.56 -4.25
N GLN A 78 13.83 -46.91 -5.12
CA GLN A 78 14.91 -46.02 -5.50
C GLN A 78 14.36 -44.81 -6.27
N SER A 79 13.48 -45.01 -7.24
CA SER A 79 12.84 -43.93 -8.01
C SER A 79 12.09 -42.95 -7.09
N PHE A 80 11.38 -43.49 -6.08
CA PHE A 80 10.68 -42.66 -5.10
C PHE A 80 11.66 -41.80 -4.28
N LYS A 81 12.75 -42.40 -3.84
CA LYS A 81 13.79 -41.72 -3.07
C LYS A 81 14.54 -40.68 -3.92
N ASP A 82 14.94 -41.03 -5.14
CA ASP A 82 15.68 -40.13 -6.05
C ASP A 82 14.89 -38.88 -6.42
N ARG A 83 13.58 -38.98 -6.53
CA ARG A 83 12.73 -37.83 -6.76
C ARG A 83 12.85 -36.79 -5.64
N VAL A 84 12.81 -37.22 -4.38
CA VAL A 84 12.91 -36.33 -3.22
C VAL A 84 14.33 -35.85 -3.02
N ASP A 85 15.32 -36.74 -3.19
CA ASP A 85 16.75 -36.39 -3.09
C ASP A 85 17.12 -35.29 -4.10
N ARG A 86 16.63 -35.38 -5.34
CA ARG A 86 16.86 -34.37 -6.37
C ARG A 86 16.28 -33.01 -5.95
N GLN A 87 15.05 -32.99 -5.41
CA GLN A 87 14.44 -31.74 -4.90
C GLN A 87 15.27 -31.16 -3.74
N ILE A 88 15.84 -31.99 -2.87
CA ILE A 88 16.71 -31.58 -1.77
C ILE A 88 18.03 -31.01 -2.32
N GLU A 89 18.58 -31.62 -3.36
CA GLU A 89 19.82 -31.14 -4.00
C GLU A 89 19.64 -29.79 -4.68
N GLU A 90 18.52 -29.59 -5.36
CA GLU A 90 18.19 -28.37 -6.09
C GLU A 90 17.70 -27.21 -5.15
N TYR A 91 17.32 -27.56 -3.91
CA TYR A 91 16.83 -26.55 -2.97
C TYR A 91 17.99 -25.84 -2.26
N ASP A 92 18.09 -24.53 -2.44
CA ASP A 92 19.12 -23.64 -1.89
C ASP A 92 18.67 -22.84 -0.65
N GLY A 93 17.42 -23.03 -0.19
CA GLY A 93 16.84 -22.34 0.96
C GLY A 93 17.02 -23.08 2.29
N PHE A 94 16.47 -22.51 3.37
CA PHE A 94 16.44 -23.15 4.68
C PHE A 94 15.42 -24.28 4.72
N PHE A 95 15.88 -25.48 5.06
CA PHE A 95 14.99 -26.62 5.26
C PHE A 95 14.14 -26.46 6.51
N THR A 96 12.84 -26.61 6.34
CA THR A 96 11.84 -26.72 7.43
C THR A 96 11.14 -28.08 7.32
N MET A 97 10.48 -28.51 8.41
CA MET A 97 9.70 -29.74 8.37
C MET A 97 8.56 -29.67 7.35
N ASP A 98 7.98 -28.48 7.14
CA ASP A 98 6.91 -28.26 6.16
C ASP A 98 7.42 -28.43 4.73
N ILE A 99 8.58 -27.88 4.40
CA ILE A 99 9.23 -28.04 3.09
C ILE A 99 9.53 -29.51 2.82
N LEU A 100 10.12 -30.23 3.79
CA LEU A 100 10.37 -31.65 3.66
C LEU A 100 9.08 -32.48 3.49
N ASN A 101 8.03 -32.14 4.20
CA ASN A 101 6.74 -32.80 4.03
C ASN A 101 6.13 -32.53 2.64
N GLN A 102 6.26 -31.31 2.11
CA GLN A 102 5.82 -30.98 0.74
C GLN A 102 6.60 -31.77 -0.32
N MET A 103 7.95 -31.88 -0.18
CA MET A 103 8.79 -32.68 -1.07
C MET A 103 8.39 -34.16 -1.05
N LEU A 104 8.17 -34.72 0.15
CA LEU A 104 7.71 -36.10 0.34
C LEU A 104 6.32 -36.33 -0.26
N LYS A 105 5.41 -35.36 -0.16
CA LYS A 105 4.06 -35.42 -0.74
C LYS A 105 4.07 -35.29 -2.28
N GLY A 106 5.11 -34.71 -2.85
CA GLY A 106 5.15 -34.36 -4.26
C GLY A 106 4.48 -33.01 -4.57
N ASP A 107 4.12 -32.26 -3.52
CA ASP A 107 3.48 -30.93 -3.62
C ASP A 107 4.54 -29.81 -3.70
N PHE A 108 5.82 -30.15 -3.55
CA PHE A 108 6.91 -29.20 -3.62
C PHE A 108 7.12 -28.72 -5.06
N ILE A 109 6.99 -27.42 -5.25
CA ILE A 109 7.19 -26.76 -6.55
C ILE A 109 8.60 -26.20 -6.59
N THR A 110 9.43 -26.66 -7.54
CA THR A 110 10.79 -26.14 -7.76
C THR A 110 10.75 -24.66 -8.13
N LYS A 111 11.88 -23.94 -7.88
CA LYS A 111 12.01 -22.53 -8.23
C LYS A 111 11.66 -22.25 -9.69
N ASP A 112 12.19 -23.06 -10.61
CA ASP A 112 11.93 -22.92 -12.05
C ASP A 112 10.46 -23.11 -12.42
N LYS A 113 9.78 -24.07 -11.79
CA LYS A 113 8.35 -24.29 -11.99
C LYS A 113 7.53 -23.14 -11.41
N ARG A 114 7.92 -22.62 -10.22
CA ARG A 114 7.31 -21.42 -9.64
C ARG A 114 7.42 -20.22 -10.56
N ILE A 115 8.61 -19.96 -11.12
CA ILE A 115 8.84 -18.84 -12.04
C ILE A 115 7.95 -18.96 -13.29
N LYS A 116 7.76 -20.18 -13.82
CA LYS A 116 6.96 -20.42 -15.02
C LYS A 116 5.45 -20.42 -14.77
N GLU A 117 4.99 -20.83 -13.58
CA GLU A 117 3.56 -21.02 -13.27
C GLU A 117 2.96 -19.91 -12.41
N THR A 118 3.78 -19.05 -11.78
CA THR A 118 3.24 -17.96 -10.96
C THR A 118 2.83 -16.79 -11.86
N GLU A 119 1.53 -16.49 -11.82
CA GLU A 119 0.96 -15.33 -12.50
C GLU A 119 1.24 -14.07 -11.70
N PHE A 120 1.84 -13.07 -12.36
CA PHE A 120 2.36 -11.86 -11.73
C PHE A 120 1.26 -10.93 -11.19
N ILE A 121 0.14 -10.83 -11.88
CA ILE A 121 -0.98 -9.96 -11.46
C ILE A 121 -1.60 -10.51 -10.18
N GLU A 122 -1.86 -11.82 -10.13
CA GLU A 122 -2.39 -12.48 -8.93
C GLU A 122 -1.43 -12.35 -7.75
N TYR A 123 -0.14 -12.54 -8.00
CA TYR A 123 0.90 -12.34 -6.99
C TYR A 123 0.90 -10.91 -6.44
N CYS A 124 0.83 -9.89 -7.31
CA CYS A 124 0.77 -8.49 -6.88
C CYS A 124 -0.51 -8.19 -6.08
N LEU A 125 -1.65 -8.77 -6.48
CA LEU A 125 -2.92 -8.63 -5.74
C LEU A 125 -2.83 -9.28 -4.35
N GLU A 126 -2.20 -10.45 -4.25
CA GLU A 126 -1.95 -11.13 -2.97
C GLU A 126 -1.03 -10.31 -2.06
N VAL A 127 0.11 -9.82 -2.57
CA VAL A 127 1.02 -8.94 -1.82
C VAL A 127 0.29 -7.69 -1.33
N ASN A 128 -0.53 -7.08 -2.18
CA ASN A 128 -1.30 -5.90 -1.82
C ASN A 128 -2.36 -6.21 -0.74
N LYS A 129 -3.01 -7.38 -0.81
CA LYS A 129 -3.96 -7.87 0.18
C LYS A 129 -3.28 -8.16 1.52
N ASN A 130 -2.17 -8.89 1.51
CA ASN A 130 -1.41 -9.23 2.72
C ASN A 130 -0.96 -7.97 3.47
N ARG A 131 -0.53 -6.92 2.74
CA ARG A 131 -0.18 -5.63 3.35
C ARG A 131 -1.38 -4.95 4.01
N PHE A 132 -2.58 -5.10 3.45
CA PHE A 132 -3.80 -4.58 4.05
C PHE A 132 -4.21 -5.40 5.28
N ASP A 133 -4.20 -6.72 5.20
CA ASP A 133 -4.56 -7.62 6.29
C ASP A 133 -3.60 -7.48 7.49
N GLN A 134 -2.32 -7.16 7.23
CA GLN A 134 -1.31 -6.83 8.24
C GLN A 134 -1.34 -5.36 8.71
N LEU A 135 -2.37 -4.59 8.36
CA LEU A 135 -2.55 -3.17 8.74
C LEU A 135 -1.40 -2.23 8.30
N GLN A 136 -0.59 -2.62 7.32
CA GLN A 136 0.51 -1.80 6.79
C GLN A 136 0.01 -0.66 5.89
N ILE A 137 -1.18 -0.81 5.31
CA ILE A 137 -1.79 0.17 4.42
C ILE A 137 -3.27 0.36 4.73
N ALA A 138 -3.76 1.59 4.52
CA ALA A 138 -5.18 1.89 4.64
C ALA A 138 -6.00 1.24 3.52
N TYR A 139 -7.30 1.01 3.76
CA TYR A 139 -8.22 0.42 2.77
C TYR A 139 -8.23 1.17 1.43
N SER A 140 -8.23 2.51 1.45
CA SER A 140 -8.16 3.31 0.23
C SER A 140 -6.88 3.08 -0.58
N THR A 141 -5.75 2.86 0.09
CA THR A 141 -4.47 2.52 -0.57
C THR A 141 -4.53 1.11 -1.17
N TYR A 142 -5.11 0.15 -0.43
CA TYR A 142 -5.36 -1.21 -0.92
C TYR A 142 -6.23 -1.22 -2.17
N ASN A 143 -7.35 -0.51 -2.14
CA ASN A 143 -8.30 -0.46 -3.26
C ASN A 143 -7.68 0.23 -4.49
N ASN A 144 -6.97 1.34 -4.31
CA ASN A 144 -6.22 1.98 -5.39
C ASN A 144 -5.13 1.06 -5.96
N GLY A 145 -4.46 0.28 -5.10
CA GLY A 145 -3.49 -0.74 -5.53
C GLY A 145 -4.11 -1.75 -6.50
N ARG A 146 -5.30 -2.26 -6.19
CA ARG A 146 -6.04 -3.17 -7.09
C ARG A 146 -6.35 -2.53 -8.45
N LEU A 147 -6.81 -1.28 -8.44
CA LEU A 147 -7.10 -0.55 -9.69
C LEU A 147 -5.84 -0.33 -10.54
N TYR A 148 -4.72 -0.02 -9.91
CA TYR A 148 -3.46 0.20 -10.61
C TYR A 148 -2.87 -1.10 -11.18
N ILE A 149 -2.97 -2.21 -10.44
CA ILE A 149 -2.59 -3.54 -10.93
C ILE A 149 -3.46 -3.93 -12.13
N GLY A 150 -4.78 -3.75 -12.05
CA GLY A 150 -5.70 -3.98 -13.18
C GLY A 150 -5.42 -3.07 -14.39
N LYS A 151 -4.93 -1.83 -14.18
CA LYS A 151 -4.51 -0.96 -15.28
C LYS A 151 -3.29 -1.53 -16.01
N PHE A 152 -2.32 -2.10 -15.28
CA PHE A 152 -1.17 -2.75 -15.89
C PHE A 152 -1.57 -4.01 -16.66
N GLN A 153 -2.49 -4.83 -16.13
CA GLN A 153 -3.04 -5.99 -16.83
C GLN A 153 -3.74 -5.58 -18.14
N ARG A 154 -4.52 -4.49 -18.12
CA ARG A 154 -5.15 -3.94 -19.35
C ARG A 154 -4.11 -3.54 -20.39
N PHE A 155 -3.05 -2.82 -20.00
CA PHE A 155 -1.93 -2.48 -20.87
C PHE A 155 -1.34 -3.73 -21.52
N PHE A 156 -1.03 -4.75 -20.71
CA PHE A 156 -0.40 -5.97 -21.18
C PHE A 156 -1.28 -6.70 -22.19
N LYS A 157 -2.60 -6.76 -21.92
CA LYS A 157 -3.59 -7.33 -22.85
C LYS A 157 -3.65 -6.56 -24.18
N GLU A 158 -3.66 -5.23 -24.12
CA GLU A 158 -3.72 -4.39 -25.33
C GLU A 158 -2.42 -4.49 -26.15
N LYS A 159 -1.27 -4.58 -25.49
CA LYS A 159 0.04 -4.60 -26.15
C LYS A 159 0.44 -5.98 -26.66
N TYR A 160 0.22 -7.02 -25.84
CA TYR A 160 0.74 -8.38 -26.10
C TYR A 160 -0.36 -9.42 -26.42
N GLY A 161 -1.62 -9.03 -26.42
CA GLY A 161 -2.76 -9.90 -26.80
C GLY A 161 -3.18 -10.92 -25.74
N ARG A 162 -2.54 -10.96 -24.57
CA ARG A 162 -2.84 -11.87 -23.46
C ARG A 162 -2.95 -11.12 -22.13
N SER A 163 -3.79 -11.63 -21.21
CA SER A 163 -4.02 -11.02 -19.90
C SER A 163 -3.21 -11.68 -18.77
N GLU A 164 -2.69 -12.88 -19.02
CA GLU A 164 -1.84 -13.62 -18.09
C GLU A 164 -0.39 -13.17 -18.26
N ILE A 165 0.26 -12.85 -17.15
CA ILE A 165 1.65 -12.38 -17.09
C ILE A 165 2.39 -13.27 -16.10
N PHE A 166 3.32 -14.08 -16.58
CA PHE A 166 4.15 -14.92 -15.72
C PHE A 166 5.42 -14.18 -15.26
N ILE A 167 6.02 -14.63 -14.17
CA ILE A 167 7.28 -14.03 -13.66
C ILE A 167 8.35 -14.03 -14.76
N SER A 168 8.39 -15.06 -15.60
CA SER A 168 9.31 -15.18 -16.75
C SER A 168 9.15 -14.07 -17.80
N ASP A 169 7.97 -13.41 -17.85
CA ASP A 169 7.69 -12.32 -18.79
C ASP A 169 8.21 -10.97 -18.30
N LEU A 170 8.60 -10.88 -17.02
CA LEU A 170 9.04 -9.63 -16.42
C LEU A 170 10.40 -9.21 -16.95
N GLN A 171 10.38 -8.19 -17.80
CA GLN A 171 11.56 -7.56 -18.36
C GLN A 171 11.49 -6.04 -18.15
N PRO A 172 12.63 -5.35 -17.99
CA PRO A 172 12.65 -3.89 -17.84
C PRO A 172 11.89 -3.15 -18.93
N ILE A 173 11.98 -3.64 -20.18
CA ILE A 173 11.31 -3.04 -21.34
C ILE A 173 9.79 -2.99 -21.21
N VAL A 174 9.17 -3.98 -20.55
CA VAL A 174 7.71 -4.02 -20.33
C VAL A 174 7.24 -2.82 -19.49
N PHE A 175 8.03 -2.40 -18.52
CA PHE A 175 7.72 -1.25 -17.65
C PHE A 175 7.96 0.07 -18.36
N GLU A 176 8.94 0.15 -19.24
CA GLU A 176 9.18 1.29 -20.11
C GLU A 176 8.03 1.50 -21.11
N GLU A 177 7.57 0.42 -21.73
CA GLU A 177 6.41 0.44 -22.61
C GLU A 177 5.12 0.80 -21.87
N TYR A 178 4.92 0.28 -20.66
CA TYR A 178 3.77 0.66 -19.80
C TYR A 178 3.78 2.16 -19.49
N LYS A 179 4.95 2.74 -19.21
CA LYS A 179 5.10 4.17 -18.98
C LYS A 179 4.69 4.97 -20.21
N SER A 180 5.22 4.61 -21.39
CA SER A 180 4.90 5.25 -22.65
C SER A 180 3.40 5.13 -22.98
N TRP A 181 2.83 3.94 -22.83
CA TRP A 181 1.40 3.70 -22.99
C TRP A 181 0.56 4.55 -22.03
N SER A 182 0.94 4.63 -20.74
CA SER A 182 0.20 5.38 -19.73
C SER A 182 0.19 6.87 -19.96
N VAL A 183 1.28 7.45 -20.48
CA VAL A 183 1.39 8.88 -20.83
C VAL A 183 0.57 9.22 -22.08
N ASN A 184 0.50 8.29 -23.04
CA ASN A 184 -0.21 8.47 -24.31
C ASN A 184 -1.73 8.18 -24.22
N LEU A 185 -2.22 7.72 -23.07
CA LEU A 185 -3.65 7.58 -22.86
C LEU A 185 -4.36 8.94 -22.93
N LYS A 186 -5.60 8.95 -23.45
CA LYS A 186 -6.45 10.15 -23.56
C LYS A 186 -6.62 10.92 -22.23
N ASP A 187 -6.36 10.27 -21.09
CA ASP A 187 -6.48 10.85 -19.76
C ASP A 187 -5.27 11.70 -19.32
N ASN A 188 -4.28 11.92 -20.18
CA ASN A 188 -3.06 12.73 -19.91
C ASN A 188 -2.49 12.46 -18.50
N VAL A 189 -2.14 11.21 -18.23
CA VAL A 189 -1.59 10.83 -16.90
C VAL A 189 -0.20 11.44 -16.76
N SER A 190 -0.03 12.33 -15.78
CA SER A 190 1.29 12.89 -15.47
C SER A 190 2.29 11.78 -15.08
N LEU A 191 3.59 12.04 -15.25
CA LEU A 191 4.65 11.09 -14.81
C LEU A 191 4.50 10.72 -13.33
N GLU A 192 4.05 11.66 -12.48
CA GLU A 192 3.73 11.38 -11.08
C GLU A 192 2.55 10.40 -10.94
N GLY A 193 1.54 10.54 -11.80
CA GLY A 193 0.41 9.60 -11.86
C GLY A 193 0.86 8.20 -12.28
N VAL A 194 1.78 8.09 -13.25
CA VAL A 194 2.39 6.81 -13.65
C VAL A 194 3.13 6.17 -12.48
N ASN A 195 3.93 6.93 -11.72
CA ASN A 195 4.62 6.44 -10.52
C ASN A 195 3.65 5.88 -9.46
N LYS A 196 2.52 6.55 -9.25
CA LYS A 196 1.48 6.04 -8.34
C LYS A 196 0.92 4.71 -8.83
N CYS A 197 0.70 4.55 -10.13
CA CYS A 197 0.25 3.30 -10.73
C CYS A 197 1.29 2.18 -10.60
N LEU A 198 2.57 2.48 -10.73
CA LEU A 198 3.66 1.51 -10.62
C LEU A 198 3.92 1.05 -9.18
N THR A 199 3.61 1.88 -8.18
CA THR A 199 3.93 1.58 -6.77
C THR A 199 3.50 0.19 -6.29
N PRO A 200 2.25 -0.29 -6.48
CA PRO A 200 1.85 -1.62 -6.04
C PRO A 200 2.54 -2.75 -6.82
N LEU A 201 2.83 -2.55 -8.11
CA LEU A 201 3.59 -3.50 -8.92
C LEU A 201 5.03 -3.65 -8.39
N PHE A 202 5.69 -2.52 -8.07
CA PHE A 202 7.04 -2.55 -7.48
C PHE A 202 7.09 -3.22 -6.12
N LYS A 203 6.00 -3.17 -5.33
CA LYS A 203 5.92 -3.94 -4.08
C LYS A 203 5.89 -5.43 -4.36
N GLY A 204 5.15 -5.87 -5.40
CA GLY A 204 5.16 -7.25 -5.88
C GLY A 204 6.55 -7.66 -6.38
N ILE A 205 7.18 -6.88 -7.26
CA ILE A 205 8.51 -7.12 -7.81
C ILE A 205 9.57 -7.24 -6.70
N ARG A 206 9.54 -6.33 -5.73
CA ARG A 206 10.44 -6.39 -4.58
C ARG A 206 10.22 -7.65 -3.74
N SER A 207 8.98 -8.08 -3.58
CA SER A 207 8.65 -9.32 -2.89
C SER A 207 9.15 -10.54 -3.67
N LEU A 208 8.97 -10.58 -4.99
CA LEU A 208 9.54 -11.65 -5.85
C LEU A 208 11.05 -11.73 -5.72
N TYR A 209 11.74 -10.60 -5.78
CA TYR A 209 13.18 -10.54 -5.61
C TYR A 209 13.63 -11.04 -4.22
N SER A 210 12.97 -10.57 -3.16
CA SER A 210 13.27 -11.00 -1.78
C SER A 210 13.04 -12.50 -1.55
N ASN A 211 12.12 -13.10 -2.31
CA ASN A 211 11.82 -14.53 -2.28
C ASN A 211 12.70 -15.36 -3.25
N GLY A 212 13.69 -14.74 -3.90
CA GLY A 212 14.59 -15.39 -4.84
C GLY A 212 13.92 -15.85 -6.15
N LEU A 213 12.74 -15.34 -6.48
CA LEU A 213 11.97 -15.69 -7.68
C LEU A 213 12.24 -14.78 -8.88
N LEU A 214 13.01 -13.70 -8.68
CA LEU A 214 13.39 -12.76 -9.73
C LEU A 214 14.90 -12.58 -9.73
N GLU A 215 15.51 -12.62 -10.91
CA GLU A 215 16.95 -12.45 -11.05
C GLU A 215 17.40 -11.02 -10.73
N PRO A 216 18.58 -10.82 -10.09
CA PRO A 216 19.08 -9.51 -9.67
C PRO A 216 19.10 -8.47 -10.79
N HIS A 217 19.59 -8.84 -11.98
CA HIS A 217 19.72 -7.92 -13.11
C HIS A 217 18.36 -7.46 -13.65
N ILE A 218 17.32 -8.32 -13.61
CA ILE A 218 15.95 -7.97 -14.00
C ILE A 218 15.37 -6.99 -12.96
N TYR A 219 15.55 -7.31 -11.66
CA TYR A 219 15.09 -6.45 -10.57
C TYR A 219 15.72 -5.05 -10.67
N GLU A 220 17.04 -4.97 -10.84
CA GLU A 220 17.76 -3.70 -10.95
C GLU A 220 17.34 -2.90 -12.19
N GLY A 221 17.20 -3.56 -13.33
CA GLY A 221 16.73 -2.93 -14.56
C GLY A 221 15.34 -2.30 -14.43
N ILE A 222 14.39 -3.00 -13.78
CA ILE A 222 13.05 -2.47 -13.50
C ILE A 222 13.13 -1.35 -12.46
N TYR A 223 13.91 -1.52 -11.38
CA TYR A 223 14.05 -0.55 -10.30
C TYR A 223 14.66 0.77 -10.78
N ASN A 224 15.65 0.72 -11.66
CA ASN A 224 16.27 1.92 -12.24
C ASN A 224 15.27 2.76 -13.05
N GLN A 225 14.36 2.14 -13.77
CA GLN A 225 13.30 2.86 -14.46
C GLN A 225 12.34 3.58 -13.51
N TYR A 226 12.02 2.96 -12.37
CA TYR A 226 11.25 3.61 -11.32
C TYR A 226 11.99 4.81 -10.71
N LEU A 227 13.29 4.67 -10.47
CA LEU A 227 14.14 5.77 -9.97
C LEU A 227 14.24 6.92 -10.97
N GLU A 228 14.40 6.64 -12.26
CA GLU A 228 14.42 7.67 -13.30
C GLU A 228 13.12 8.50 -13.29
N ILE A 229 11.96 7.86 -13.23
CA ILE A 229 10.69 8.56 -13.14
C ILE A 229 10.63 9.41 -11.86
N LYS A 230 11.18 8.92 -10.74
CA LYS A 230 11.21 9.65 -9.47
C LYS A 230 12.15 10.83 -9.49
N GLN A 231 13.30 10.73 -10.19
CA GLN A 231 14.29 11.79 -10.33
C GLN A 231 13.83 12.92 -11.25
N ARG A 232 13.07 12.61 -12.31
CA ARG A 232 12.47 13.61 -13.21
C ARG A 232 11.40 14.50 -12.56
N ARG A 233 11.18 14.38 -11.25
CA ARG A 233 10.27 15.28 -10.49
C ARG A 233 10.72 16.73 -10.46
N TYR A 234 12.01 17.00 -10.66
CA TYR A 234 12.53 18.35 -10.71
C TYR A 234 12.79 18.71 -12.17
N ASP A 235 11.79 19.30 -12.79
CA ASP A 235 11.94 20.00 -14.07
C ASP A 235 11.85 21.50 -13.76
N PRO A 236 12.97 22.24 -13.82
CA PRO A 236 12.96 23.68 -13.57
C PRO A 236 12.15 24.48 -14.60
N THR A 237 11.80 23.88 -15.74
CA THR A 237 10.98 24.50 -16.77
C THR A 237 9.47 24.31 -16.53
N VAL A 238 9.08 23.34 -15.74
CA VAL A 238 7.69 23.18 -15.28
C VAL A 238 7.47 24.24 -14.20
N LYS A 239 6.79 25.34 -14.56
CA LYS A 239 6.30 26.31 -13.58
C LYS A 239 5.60 25.55 -12.46
N GLU A 240 6.13 25.64 -11.22
CA GLU A 240 5.48 25.08 -10.05
C GLU A 240 4.01 25.48 -10.10
N GLN A 241 3.11 24.47 -10.03
CA GLN A 241 1.69 24.78 -10.05
C GLN A 241 1.36 25.56 -8.78
N LYS A 242 1.15 26.87 -8.95
CA LYS A 242 0.73 27.73 -7.83
C LYS A 242 -0.52 27.13 -7.19
N VAL A 243 -0.48 27.04 -5.89
CA VAL A 243 -1.61 26.56 -5.12
C VAL A 243 -2.79 27.49 -5.32
N HIS A 244 -3.92 26.98 -5.80
CA HIS A 244 -5.15 27.75 -5.91
C HIS A 244 -5.74 27.99 -4.51
N TYR A 245 -6.04 29.24 -4.22
CA TYR A 245 -6.75 29.67 -3.00
C TYR A 245 -7.70 30.82 -3.34
N LEU A 246 -8.69 31.09 -2.49
CA LEU A 246 -9.56 32.23 -2.68
C LEU A 246 -8.92 33.50 -2.05
N THR A 247 -8.72 34.52 -2.88
CA THR A 247 -8.32 35.85 -2.42
C THR A 247 -9.42 36.50 -1.57
N PRO A 248 -9.16 37.52 -0.77
CA PRO A 248 -10.20 38.24 -0.02
C PRO A 248 -11.36 38.74 -0.91
N LYS A 249 -11.04 39.20 -2.13
CA LYS A 249 -12.07 39.62 -3.11
C LYS A 249 -12.94 38.43 -3.56
N GLN A 250 -12.34 37.28 -3.82
CA GLN A 250 -13.07 36.06 -4.20
C GLN A 250 -13.87 35.48 -3.02
N LEU A 251 -13.39 35.60 -1.78
CA LEU A 251 -14.17 35.22 -0.60
C LEU A 251 -15.40 36.10 -0.46
N LYS A 252 -15.29 37.41 -0.68
CA LYS A 252 -16.46 38.32 -0.71
C LYS A 252 -17.45 37.91 -1.79
N GLN A 253 -16.97 37.61 -3.00
CA GLN A 253 -17.79 37.07 -4.10
C GLN A 253 -18.48 35.75 -3.71
N PHE A 254 -17.78 34.86 -3.00
CA PHE A 254 -18.36 33.61 -2.50
C PHE A 254 -19.51 33.89 -1.52
N MET A 255 -19.32 34.84 -0.61
CA MET A 255 -20.39 35.27 0.33
C MET A 255 -21.59 35.89 -0.40
N ASP A 256 -21.37 36.68 -1.44
CA ASP A 256 -22.45 37.22 -2.26
C ASP A 256 -23.28 36.12 -2.92
N VAL A 257 -22.62 35.08 -3.44
CA VAL A 257 -23.30 33.89 -4.00
C VAL A 257 -24.04 33.13 -2.90
N TYR A 258 -23.41 32.95 -1.72
CA TYR A 258 -24.02 32.28 -0.57
C TYR A 258 -25.30 32.95 -0.10
N HIS A 259 -25.31 34.29 0.02
CA HIS A 259 -26.48 35.05 0.46
C HIS A 259 -27.63 34.99 -0.56
N LYS A 260 -27.31 35.02 -1.86
CA LYS A 260 -28.30 34.93 -2.95
C LYS A 260 -28.89 33.55 -3.13
N MET A 261 -28.22 32.50 -2.58
CA MET A 261 -28.66 31.12 -2.78
C MET A 261 -29.80 30.75 -1.83
N SER A 262 -30.85 30.15 -2.39
CA SER A 262 -31.95 29.56 -1.60
C SER A 262 -31.47 28.40 -0.72
N ARG A 263 -32.24 28.02 0.29
CA ARG A 263 -31.96 26.86 1.12
C ARG A 263 -31.86 25.59 0.25
N GLY A 264 -30.94 24.72 0.58
CA GLY A 264 -30.74 23.45 -0.13
C GLY A 264 -29.32 22.92 0.02
N ARG A 265 -29.08 21.71 -0.50
CA ARG A 265 -27.82 20.97 -0.30
C ARG A 265 -26.56 21.74 -0.74
N THR A 266 -26.65 22.49 -1.84
CA THR A 266 -25.49 23.29 -2.29
C THR A 266 -25.13 24.38 -1.28
N LYS A 267 -26.11 25.04 -0.67
CA LYS A 267 -25.86 26.05 0.37
C LYS A 267 -25.23 25.45 1.63
N GLU A 268 -25.68 24.25 2.02
CA GLU A 268 -25.07 23.46 3.10
C GLU A 268 -23.61 23.12 2.81
N ILE A 269 -23.31 22.74 1.58
CA ILE A 269 -21.93 22.45 1.15
C ILE A 269 -21.07 23.72 1.15
N MET A 270 -21.64 24.88 0.81
CA MET A 270 -20.95 26.16 0.95
C MET A 270 -20.60 26.47 2.41
N GLU A 271 -21.49 26.13 3.37
CA GLU A 271 -21.21 26.26 4.81
C GLU A 271 -20.07 25.35 5.25
N MET A 272 -20.01 24.10 4.75
CA MET A 272 -18.89 23.19 5.00
C MET A 272 -17.56 23.73 4.43
N PHE A 273 -17.62 24.38 3.26
CA PHE A 273 -16.45 25.04 2.66
C PHE A 273 -15.99 26.23 3.53
N LEU A 274 -16.91 27.10 3.97
CA LEU A 274 -16.59 28.21 4.87
C LEU A 274 -16.04 27.71 6.20
N PHE A 275 -16.60 26.64 6.74
CA PHE A 275 -16.05 26.01 7.93
C PHE A 275 -14.61 25.52 7.71
N THR A 276 -14.32 24.94 6.52
CA THR A 276 -12.96 24.56 6.15
C THR A 276 -12.02 25.77 6.02
N VAL A 277 -12.49 26.89 5.50
CA VAL A 277 -11.72 28.16 5.43
C VAL A 277 -11.34 28.67 6.83
N ASN A 278 -12.12 28.33 7.86
CA ASN A 278 -11.88 28.76 9.23
C ASN A 278 -11.18 27.71 10.12
N THR A 279 -11.15 26.44 9.70
CA THR A 279 -10.60 25.33 10.52
C THR A 279 -9.54 24.51 9.82
N ALA A 280 -9.32 24.71 8.53
CA ALA A 280 -8.41 23.93 7.70
C ALA A 280 -8.69 22.42 7.65
N LEU A 281 -9.83 21.91 8.13
CA LEU A 281 -10.15 20.50 8.10
C LEU A 281 -10.15 19.93 6.67
N ARG A 282 -9.64 18.71 6.49
CA ARG A 282 -9.77 18.00 5.21
C ARG A 282 -11.21 17.50 5.01
N VAL A 283 -11.60 17.23 3.77
CA VAL A 283 -12.93 16.69 3.47
C VAL A 283 -13.24 15.41 4.27
N SER A 284 -12.26 14.55 4.50
CA SER A 284 -12.42 13.37 5.35
C SER A 284 -12.74 13.74 6.79
N ASP A 285 -12.14 14.80 7.29
CA ASP A 285 -12.35 15.26 8.67
C ASP A 285 -13.69 15.97 8.82
N ILE A 286 -14.15 16.70 7.79
CA ILE A 286 -15.49 17.28 7.72
C ILE A 286 -16.55 16.17 7.72
N ILE A 287 -16.37 15.11 6.90
CA ILE A 287 -17.34 14.01 6.82
C ILE A 287 -17.46 13.25 8.15
N THR A 288 -16.36 13.13 8.89
CA THR A 288 -16.31 12.39 10.17
C THR A 288 -16.27 13.32 11.38
N LEU A 289 -16.73 14.57 11.25
CA LEU A 289 -16.77 15.50 12.36
C LEU A 289 -17.97 15.20 13.25
N GLU A 290 -17.72 14.88 14.51
CA GLU A 290 -18.74 14.61 15.52
C GLU A 290 -18.86 15.80 16.49
N TRP A 291 -20.03 16.00 17.08
CA TRP A 291 -20.23 17.02 18.12
C TRP A 291 -19.33 16.81 19.33
N ALA A 292 -18.97 15.57 19.64
CA ALA A 292 -18.00 15.23 20.69
C ALA A 292 -16.60 15.81 20.47
N HIS A 293 -16.27 16.22 19.24
CA HIS A 293 -14.99 16.91 18.95
C HIS A 293 -15.02 18.41 19.24
N ILE A 294 -16.18 18.98 19.63
CA ILE A 294 -16.40 20.43 19.70
C ILE A 294 -16.80 20.84 21.12
N ASP A 295 -16.00 21.68 21.72
CA ASP A 295 -16.34 22.39 22.95
C ASP A 295 -16.84 23.79 22.57
N LEU A 296 -18.18 23.98 22.59
CA LEU A 296 -18.78 25.26 22.20
C LEU A 296 -18.51 26.37 23.23
N GLU A 297 -18.36 26.02 24.51
CA GLU A 297 -18.12 27.02 25.59
C GLU A 297 -16.69 27.54 25.49
N LYS A 298 -15.71 26.64 25.30
CA LYS A 298 -14.31 27.00 25.11
C LYS A 298 -13.98 27.43 23.70
N ARG A 299 -14.94 27.31 22.79
CA ARG A 299 -14.77 27.61 21.37
C ARG A 299 -13.58 26.85 20.78
N GLU A 300 -13.50 25.55 21.02
CA GLU A 300 -12.38 24.73 20.65
C GLU A 300 -12.85 23.47 19.92
N LEU A 301 -12.12 23.11 18.82
CA LEU A 301 -12.27 21.86 18.13
C LEU A 301 -11.03 21.02 18.38
N ARG A 302 -11.22 19.80 18.93
CA ARG A 302 -10.15 18.81 19.15
C ARG A 302 -10.48 17.55 18.38
N LYS A 303 -9.60 17.18 17.45
CA LYS A 303 -9.81 15.99 16.61
C LYS A 303 -8.49 15.34 16.21
N VAL A 304 -8.47 14.01 16.23
CA VAL A 304 -7.42 13.25 15.53
C VAL A 304 -7.76 13.22 14.04
N MET A 305 -6.88 13.77 13.21
CA MET A 305 -7.09 13.86 11.77
C MET A 305 -7.20 12.48 11.14
N TYR A 306 -8.24 12.25 10.34
CA TYR A 306 -8.53 10.93 9.79
C TYR A 306 -7.38 10.33 8.97
N LYS A 307 -6.76 11.15 8.10
CA LYS A 307 -5.72 10.69 7.17
C LYS A 307 -4.35 10.56 7.82
N THR A 308 -3.96 11.54 8.63
CA THR A 308 -2.58 11.65 9.17
C THR A 308 -2.42 11.10 10.57
N LYS A 309 -3.54 10.84 11.25
CA LYS A 309 -3.59 10.42 12.67
C LYS A 309 -2.92 11.42 13.63
N VAL A 310 -2.74 12.66 13.19
CA VAL A 310 -2.20 13.74 14.01
C VAL A 310 -3.33 14.40 14.78
N PRO A 311 -3.24 14.55 16.12
CA PRO A 311 -4.19 15.33 16.88
C PRO A 311 -4.02 16.83 16.57
N VAL A 312 -5.15 17.52 16.42
CA VAL A 312 -5.19 18.98 16.25
C VAL A 312 -6.14 19.59 17.27
N ALA A 313 -5.77 20.79 17.73
CA ALA A 313 -6.63 21.67 18.53
C ALA A 313 -6.73 23.00 17.78
N ILE A 314 -7.96 23.43 17.46
CA ILE A 314 -8.23 24.61 16.64
C ILE A 314 -9.20 25.50 17.40
N HIS A 315 -8.82 26.74 17.61
CA HIS A 315 -9.74 27.76 18.15
C HIS A 315 -10.77 28.12 17.10
N LEU A 316 -12.05 28.15 17.50
CA LEU A 316 -13.20 28.44 16.65
C LEU A 316 -13.51 29.93 16.71
N ASN A 317 -13.30 30.63 15.60
CA ASN A 317 -13.67 32.05 15.46
C ASN A 317 -15.20 32.21 15.31
N ASP A 318 -15.69 33.45 15.27
CA ASP A 318 -17.13 33.77 15.21
C ASP A 318 -17.82 33.16 14.00
N ASP A 319 -17.17 33.15 12.83
CA ASP A 319 -17.74 32.56 11.61
C ASP A 319 -17.91 31.04 11.75
N ALA A 320 -16.93 30.33 12.29
CA ALA A 320 -17.02 28.91 12.56
C ALA A 320 -18.09 28.58 13.60
N MET A 321 -18.19 29.39 14.66
CA MET A 321 -19.23 29.26 15.70
C MET A 321 -20.63 29.51 15.13
N THR A 322 -20.80 30.50 14.27
CA THR A 322 -22.08 30.80 13.60
C THR A 322 -22.56 29.61 12.77
N ILE A 323 -21.62 28.98 12.01
CA ILE A 323 -21.94 27.78 11.23
C ILE A 323 -22.36 26.64 12.16
N LEU A 324 -21.59 26.37 13.22
CA LEU A 324 -21.89 25.29 14.16
C LEU A 324 -23.24 25.46 14.87
N ASN A 325 -23.53 26.65 15.37
CA ASN A 325 -24.80 26.94 16.01
C ASN A 325 -25.99 26.72 15.05
N LYS A 326 -25.87 27.18 13.81
CA LYS A 326 -26.86 26.93 12.76
C LYS A 326 -27.11 25.44 12.52
N TRP A 327 -26.03 24.62 12.48
CA TRP A 327 -26.16 23.18 12.28
C TRP A 327 -26.71 22.48 13.54
N LYS A 328 -26.40 22.97 14.73
CA LYS A 328 -26.94 22.47 15.98
C LYS A 328 -28.44 22.73 16.09
N GLU A 329 -28.87 23.93 15.76
CA GLU A 329 -30.30 24.33 15.73
C GLU A 329 -31.11 23.53 14.69
N LYS A 330 -30.47 23.14 13.59
CA LYS A 330 -31.08 22.29 12.56
C LYS A 330 -31.45 20.89 13.09
N GLY A 331 -30.69 20.33 14.03
CA GLY A 331 -31.02 19.15 14.80
C GLY A 331 -31.19 17.85 13.97
N VAL A 332 -30.61 17.76 12.79
CA VAL A 332 -30.83 16.61 11.86
C VAL A 332 -30.09 15.37 12.30
N ASN A 333 -28.93 15.51 12.98
CA ASN A 333 -28.08 14.41 13.41
C ASN A 333 -27.46 14.72 14.77
N GLY A 334 -27.74 13.86 15.75
CA GLY A 334 -27.25 14.02 17.12
C GLY A 334 -25.77 13.76 17.28
N ARG A 335 -25.14 13.01 16.36
CA ARG A 335 -23.75 12.63 16.44
C ARG A 335 -22.84 13.43 15.49
N PHE A 336 -23.16 13.48 14.19
CA PHE A 336 -22.31 14.12 13.18
C PHE A 336 -22.75 15.56 12.89
N VAL A 337 -21.79 16.50 12.87
CA VAL A 337 -22.05 17.93 12.70
C VAL A 337 -22.73 18.24 11.37
N PHE A 338 -22.24 17.68 10.26
CA PHE A 338 -22.68 18.02 8.90
C PHE A 338 -23.62 17.00 8.26
N ASP A 339 -24.18 16.09 9.02
CA ASP A 339 -25.15 15.09 8.54
C ASP A 339 -24.70 14.38 7.23
N LEU A 340 -23.45 13.97 7.20
CA LEU A 340 -22.87 13.27 6.06
C LEU A 340 -22.83 11.76 6.24
N LEU A 341 -22.89 11.28 7.48
CA LEU A 341 -22.97 9.87 7.87
C LEU A 341 -24.25 9.66 8.71
N PRO A 342 -24.86 8.47 8.65
CA PRO A 342 -25.94 8.09 9.57
C PRO A 342 -25.50 8.23 11.04
N GLU A 343 -26.43 8.59 11.92
CA GLU A 343 -26.13 8.79 13.35
C GLU A 343 -25.58 7.54 14.02
N ASP A 344 -26.11 6.38 13.65
CA ASP A 344 -25.72 5.04 14.12
C ASP A 344 -24.53 4.43 13.37
N PHE A 345 -23.84 5.23 12.54
CA PHE A 345 -22.76 4.70 11.68
C PHE A 345 -21.63 4.06 12.50
N ASP A 346 -21.31 2.78 12.18
CA ASP A 346 -20.17 2.09 12.78
C ASP A 346 -18.85 2.58 12.15
N MET A 347 -18.09 3.37 12.92
CA MET A 347 -16.78 3.89 12.49
C MET A 347 -15.70 2.82 12.36
N SER A 348 -15.93 1.59 12.86
CA SER A 348 -15.01 0.46 12.70
C SER A 348 -15.15 -0.22 11.33
N ASP A 349 -16.29 -0.06 10.65
CA ASP A 349 -16.48 -0.53 9.26
C ASP A 349 -15.74 0.37 8.26
N ILE A 350 -14.43 0.17 8.18
CA ILE A 350 -13.53 0.98 7.34
C ILE A 350 -13.93 0.93 5.86
N LYS A 351 -14.41 -0.22 5.37
CA LYS A 351 -14.80 -0.38 3.95
C LYS A 351 -16.03 0.44 3.61
N ARG A 352 -17.05 0.37 4.45
CA ARG A 352 -18.27 1.15 4.30
C ARG A 352 -18.00 2.65 4.46
N LEU A 353 -17.17 3.02 5.43
CA LEU A 353 -16.75 4.40 5.65
C LEU A 353 -16.04 4.98 4.42
N ASP A 354 -15.06 4.27 3.85
CA ASP A 354 -14.34 4.75 2.65
C ASP A 354 -15.26 4.86 1.44
N THR A 355 -16.20 3.93 1.26
CA THR A 355 -17.20 3.98 0.18
C THR A 355 -18.10 5.21 0.32
N LEU A 356 -18.63 5.45 1.51
CA LEU A 356 -19.49 6.64 1.77
C LEU A 356 -18.69 7.93 1.62
N ARG A 357 -17.45 7.99 2.13
CA ARG A 357 -16.59 9.17 1.98
C ARG A 357 -16.33 9.51 0.51
N LEU A 358 -16.07 8.52 -0.34
CA LEU A 358 -15.88 8.73 -1.78
C LEU A 358 -17.16 9.29 -2.43
N SER A 359 -18.32 8.73 -2.13
CA SER A 359 -19.61 9.18 -2.63
C SER A 359 -19.93 10.61 -2.15
N LYS A 360 -19.84 10.87 -0.82
CA LYS A 360 -20.10 12.19 -0.25
C LYS A 360 -19.13 13.25 -0.79
N ASN A 361 -17.84 12.92 -0.90
CA ASN A 361 -16.84 13.81 -1.48
C ASN A 361 -17.15 14.17 -2.94
N ARG A 362 -17.62 13.19 -3.76
CA ARG A 362 -18.04 13.47 -5.15
C ARG A 362 -19.16 14.50 -5.20
N ASN A 363 -20.19 14.35 -4.37
CA ASN A 363 -21.32 15.27 -4.30
C ASN A 363 -20.88 16.67 -3.84
N ILE A 364 -20.01 16.75 -2.83
CA ILE A 364 -19.42 18.01 -2.35
C ILE A 364 -18.64 18.70 -3.46
N GLN A 365 -17.80 17.97 -4.18
CA GLN A 365 -16.98 18.52 -5.28
C GLN A 365 -17.86 19.03 -6.42
N GLN A 366 -18.91 18.29 -6.80
CA GLN A 366 -19.82 18.70 -7.87
C GLN A 366 -20.55 20.01 -7.52
N SER A 367 -21.04 20.14 -6.30
CA SER A 367 -21.70 21.36 -5.83
C SER A 367 -20.74 22.55 -5.77
N LEU A 368 -19.52 22.37 -5.23
CA LEU A 368 -18.52 23.44 -5.18
C LEU A 368 -18.05 23.86 -6.57
N ARG A 369 -17.90 22.90 -7.49
CA ARG A 369 -17.58 23.20 -8.89
C ARG A 369 -18.62 24.12 -9.51
N SER A 370 -19.90 23.82 -9.36
CA SER A 370 -21.00 24.67 -9.83
C SER A 370 -20.98 26.08 -9.20
N VAL A 371 -20.61 26.20 -7.91
CA VAL A 371 -20.41 27.50 -7.25
C VAL A 371 -19.22 28.24 -7.87
N GLY A 372 -18.09 27.57 -8.09
CA GLY A 372 -16.92 28.16 -8.74
C GLY A 372 -17.19 28.65 -10.17
N GLU A 373 -17.99 27.91 -10.93
CA GLU A 373 -18.44 28.31 -12.27
C GLU A 373 -19.31 29.59 -12.22
N LYS A 374 -20.25 29.69 -11.27
CA LYS A 374 -21.04 30.91 -11.03
C LYS A 374 -20.17 32.12 -10.65
N MET A 375 -19.09 31.88 -9.92
CA MET A 375 -18.08 32.90 -9.57
C MET A 375 -17.12 33.20 -10.70
N LYS A 376 -17.15 32.47 -11.81
CA LYS A 376 -16.20 32.56 -12.94
C LYS A 376 -14.74 32.37 -12.46
N LEU A 377 -14.50 31.43 -11.56
CA LEU A 377 -13.14 31.12 -11.11
C LEU A 377 -12.35 30.43 -12.23
N PRO A 378 -11.04 30.73 -12.39
CA PRO A 378 -10.17 30.08 -13.40
C PRO A 378 -9.76 28.65 -13.00
N PHE A 379 -10.30 28.10 -11.93
CA PHE A 379 -10.02 26.77 -11.40
C PHE A 379 -11.27 26.14 -10.77
N ASN A 380 -11.28 24.82 -10.67
CA ASN A 380 -12.36 24.09 -10.02
C ASN A 380 -12.33 24.31 -8.50
N LEU A 381 -13.40 24.84 -7.93
CA LEU A 381 -13.51 25.00 -6.48
C LEU A 381 -13.70 23.65 -5.80
N THR A 382 -12.93 23.39 -4.74
CA THR A 382 -12.98 22.16 -3.94
C THR A 382 -12.79 22.48 -2.46
N ILE A 383 -13.19 21.56 -1.55
CA ILE A 383 -12.93 21.72 -0.11
C ILE A 383 -11.43 21.94 0.16
N HIS A 384 -10.55 21.32 -0.62
CA HIS A 384 -9.10 21.47 -0.42
C HIS A 384 -8.63 22.90 -0.67
N ILE A 385 -9.27 23.63 -1.59
CA ILE A 385 -9.01 25.05 -1.80
C ILE A 385 -9.39 25.87 -0.57
N GLY A 386 -10.47 25.53 0.15
CA GLY A 386 -10.79 26.16 1.45
C GLY A 386 -9.64 26.03 2.46
N ARG A 387 -9.04 24.85 2.54
CA ARG A 387 -7.87 24.60 3.38
C ARG A 387 -6.61 25.35 2.91
N HIS A 388 -6.39 25.45 1.61
CA HIS A 388 -5.31 26.29 1.06
C HIS A 388 -5.56 27.77 1.35
N THR A 389 -6.81 28.22 1.25
CA THR A 389 -7.21 29.58 1.59
C THR A 389 -6.89 29.90 3.05
N PHE A 390 -7.27 29.02 3.99
CA PHE A 390 -6.89 29.14 5.39
C PHE A 390 -5.39 29.34 5.55
N ALA A 391 -4.58 28.44 5.00
CA ALA A 391 -3.12 28.47 5.16
C ALA A 391 -2.50 29.76 4.61
N VAL A 392 -2.89 30.18 3.39
CA VAL A 392 -2.37 31.41 2.79
C VAL A 392 -2.81 32.67 3.56
N LEU A 393 -4.06 32.70 4.05
CA LEU A 393 -4.53 33.83 4.87
C LEU A 393 -3.80 33.88 6.22
N CYS A 394 -3.50 32.73 6.84
CA CYS A 394 -2.71 32.69 8.07
C CYS A 394 -1.27 33.20 7.84
N LEU A 395 -0.60 32.81 6.74
CA LEU A 395 0.70 33.35 6.36
C LEU A 395 0.66 34.88 6.20
N LYS A 396 -0.36 35.39 5.49
CA LYS A 396 -0.55 36.83 5.29
C LYS A 396 -0.82 37.60 6.59
N LYS A 397 -1.34 36.92 7.62
CA LYS A 397 -1.53 37.46 8.97
C LYS A 397 -0.31 37.31 9.87
N GLY A 398 0.81 36.77 9.36
CA GLY A 398 2.09 36.68 10.08
C GLY A 398 2.28 35.38 10.88
N LEU A 399 1.43 34.36 10.73
CA LEU A 399 1.72 33.06 11.31
C LEU A 399 2.91 32.42 10.58
N ASP A 400 3.80 31.79 11.34
CA ASP A 400 4.93 31.07 10.74
C ASP A 400 4.53 29.72 10.16
N ILE A 401 5.41 29.16 9.32
CA ILE A 401 5.16 27.92 8.60
C ILE A 401 5.01 26.70 9.53
N TYR A 402 5.65 26.73 10.71
CA TYR A 402 5.55 25.68 11.71
C TYR A 402 4.18 25.68 12.38
N GLN A 403 3.70 26.88 12.81
CA GLN A 403 2.37 27.05 13.39
C GLN A 403 1.29 26.58 12.41
N ILE A 404 1.41 26.97 11.14
CA ILE A 404 0.47 26.54 10.09
C ILE A 404 0.54 25.02 9.89
N SER A 405 1.73 24.42 9.87
CA SER A 405 1.88 22.98 9.76
C SER A 405 1.15 22.22 10.87
N LYS A 406 1.21 22.74 12.09
CA LYS A 406 0.48 22.18 13.26
C LYS A 406 -1.04 22.32 13.10
N LEU A 407 -1.54 23.50 12.73
CA LEU A 407 -2.97 23.74 12.49
C LEU A 407 -3.49 22.86 11.33
N LEU A 408 -2.70 22.64 10.31
CA LEU A 408 -3.01 21.75 9.19
C LEU A 408 -2.96 20.26 9.59
N GLY A 409 -2.38 19.89 10.72
CA GLY A 409 -2.16 18.48 11.10
C GLY A 409 -1.29 17.74 10.07
N HIS A 410 -0.19 18.35 9.65
CA HIS A 410 0.82 17.69 8.83
C HIS A 410 1.79 16.90 9.71
N THR A 411 2.23 15.73 9.25
CA THR A 411 3.25 14.91 9.93
C THR A 411 4.66 15.48 9.77
N SER A 412 4.88 16.33 8.77
CA SER A 412 6.17 16.96 8.47
C SER A 412 5.96 18.40 7.98
N ILE A 413 6.77 19.31 8.48
CA ILE A 413 6.80 20.72 8.07
C ILE A 413 7.15 20.88 6.58
N ILE A 414 7.97 19.96 6.03
CA ILE A 414 8.39 19.95 4.62
C ILE A 414 7.17 19.98 3.67
N SER A 415 6.08 19.30 4.04
CA SER A 415 4.85 19.33 3.23
C SER A 415 4.21 20.71 3.17
N THR A 416 4.28 21.47 4.27
CA THR A 416 3.75 22.85 4.37
C THR A 416 4.65 23.81 3.62
N GLU A 417 5.95 23.70 3.81
CA GLU A 417 6.97 24.51 3.17
C GLU A 417 6.91 24.37 1.64
N LYS A 418 6.98 23.15 1.10
CA LYS A 418 6.87 22.91 -0.34
C LYS A 418 5.59 23.45 -0.97
N THR A 419 4.50 23.50 -0.19
CA THR A 419 3.19 23.92 -0.70
C THR A 419 3.01 25.44 -0.62
N TYR A 420 3.56 26.09 0.39
CA TYR A 420 3.22 27.49 0.70
C TYR A 420 4.43 28.43 0.79
N ALA A 421 5.67 27.98 0.55
CA ALA A 421 6.87 28.82 0.66
C ALA A 421 6.80 30.09 -0.23
N GLU A 422 6.16 30.01 -1.41
CA GLU A 422 5.97 31.16 -2.32
C GLU A 422 5.08 32.27 -1.75
N TYR A 423 4.26 31.96 -0.73
CA TYR A 423 3.34 32.92 -0.08
C TYR A 423 3.93 33.53 1.19
N LEU A 424 5.16 33.14 1.57
CA LEU A 424 5.88 33.79 2.64
C LEU A 424 6.13 35.26 2.28
N PRO A 425 6.04 36.17 3.24
CA PRO A 425 6.38 37.57 2.99
C PRO A 425 7.77 37.69 2.34
N LYS A 426 7.85 38.42 1.24
CA LYS A 426 9.13 38.64 0.51
C LYS A 426 10.13 39.47 1.28
N ASP A 427 9.70 40.11 2.40
CA ASP A 427 10.50 41.00 3.22
C ASP A 427 11.40 40.28 4.23
N PHE A 428 11.91 39.10 3.83
CA PHE A 428 12.92 38.37 4.62
C PHE A 428 14.16 39.23 4.88
N LYS A 429 14.47 40.20 3.98
CA LYS A 429 15.54 41.17 4.15
C LYS A 429 15.28 42.16 5.29
N GLU A 430 14.08 42.73 5.38
CA GLU A 430 13.72 43.65 6.47
C GLU A 430 13.58 42.95 7.82
N MET A 431 12.98 41.72 7.80
CA MET A 431 12.88 40.89 9.01
C MET A 431 14.27 40.43 9.49
N SER A 432 15.17 40.07 8.58
CA SER A 432 16.52 39.65 8.94
C SER A 432 17.36 40.83 9.48
N GLN A 433 17.24 42.02 8.91
CA GLN A 433 17.91 43.19 9.40
C GLN A 433 17.44 43.59 10.81
N LYS A 434 16.15 43.52 11.12
CA LYS A 434 15.62 43.84 12.45
C LYS A 434 15.86 42.75 13.50
N ASN A 435 15.87 41.49 13.12
CA ASN A 435 15.96 40.37 14.06
C ASN A 435 17.39 39.82 14.23
N LEU A 436 18.35 40.24 13.41
CA LEU A 436 19.76 39.83 13.50
C LEU A 436 20.63 40.90 14.17
N ASP A 437 20.06 42.03 14.60
CA ASP A 437 20.73 42.97 15.45
C ASP A 437 20.64 42.47 16.91
N PHE A 438 21.68 41.78 17.34
CA PHE A 438 21.83 41.26 18.71
C PHE A 438 22.37 42.32 19.70
N GLY A 439 22.45 43.60 19.28
CA GLY A 439 22.98 44.67 20.13
C GLY A 439 24.46 44.48 20.52
N LEU A 440 25.20 43.64 19.78
CA LEU A 440 26.61 43.39 20.00
C LEU A 440 27.43 44.45 19.25
N SER A 441 27.67 45.62 19.86
CA SER A 441 28.62 46.58 19.29
C SER A 441 30.06 46.15 19.61
N ILE A 442 30.76 45.67 18.57
CA ILE A 442 32.20 45.31 18.66
C ILE A 442 33.09 46.54 18.74
N ASN A 443 32.54 47.77 18.64
CA ASN A 443 33.28 49.01 18.51
C ASN A 443 33.38 49.86 19.79
N GLU A 444 33.13 49.32 20.97
CA GLU A 444 33.42 50.00 22.24
C GLU A 444 34.55 49.33 23.02
N VAL A 445 35.75 49.35 22.46
CA VAL A 445 37.01 49.30 23.23
C VAL A 445 38.04 50.10 22.44
N ALA A 446 38.10 51.36 22.71
CA ALA A 446 39.28 52.21 22.51
C ALA A 446 39.49 53.10 23.73
#